data_c0e68c8633e8deab38bb1eb7ded33bf5
#
_entry.id   c0e68c8633e8deab38bb1eb7ded33bf5
#
_cell.length_a   1.000
_cell.length_b   1.000
_cell.length_c   1.000
_cell.angle_alpha   90.00
_cell.angle_beta   90.00
_cell.angle_gamma   90.00
#
_symmetry.space_group_name_H-M   'P 1'
#
loop_
_entity.id
_entity.type
_entity.pdbx_description
1 polymer ?
#
loop_
_entity_poly.entity_id
_entity_poly.type
_entity_poly.pdbx_seq_one_letter_code
_entity_poly.pdbx_strand_id
1 'polypeptide(L)'
;MKILKRILQSILIIVLIGLVFRGSVYRKVITYKSIGERVSYSATNKNLIKYIEENTINAKGPKIEKIIDMGLSATSRLLRFTASKNHIEPNKLINTKTANCIGYATFFSANCNYLLKKYALDNNWIAKPHKGNFIYLVLIFINISNQPFLKTMILLLLKIKEQEKF
;
A
#
# COMPACT_ATOMS: atom_id res chain seq x y z
N MET A 1 -40.51 17.68 -21.55
CA MET A 1 -40.20 16.32 -21.04
C MET A 1 -39.19 15.54 -21.88
N LYS A 2 -39.21 15.52 -23.23
CA LYS A 2 -38.29 14.74 -24.09
C LYS A 2 -36.81 15.19 -23.97
N ILE A 3 -36.54 16.50 -23.87
CA ILE A 3 -35.18 17.06 -23.73
C ILE A 3 -34.55 16.68 -22.39
N LEU A 4 -35.28 16.79 -21.29
CA LEU A 4 -34.81 16.42 -19.95
C LEU A 4 -34.43 14.94 -19.88
N LYS A 5 -35.22 14.05 -20.50
CA LYS A 5 -34.95 12.61 -20.56
C LYS A 5 -33.64 12.32 -21.32
N ARG A 6 -33.39 13.01 -22.45
CA ARG A 6 -32.13 12.87 -23.21
C ARG A 6 -30.91 13.34 -22.43
N ILE A 7 -31.02 14.48 -21.71
CA ILE A 7 -29.95 14.99 -20.84
C ILE A 7 -29.63 13.96 -19.75
N LEU A 8 -30.65 13.43 -19.09
CA LEU A 8 -30.45 12.43 -18.03
C LEU A 8 -29.80 11.14 -18.55
N GLN A 9 -30.19 10.68 -19.75
CA GLN A 9 -29.59 9.53 -20.39
C GLN A 9 -28.10 9.78 -20.74
N SER A 10 -27.76 10.97 -21.24
CA SER A 10 -26.37 11.33 -21.54
C SER A 10 -25.51 11.35 -20.29
N ILE A 11 -26.00 11.93 -19.19
CA ILE A 11 -25.30 11.92 -17.90
C ILE A 11 -25.09 10.49 -17.40
N LEU A 12 -26.11 9.65 -17.48
CA LEU A 12 -25.99 8.24 -17.07
C LEU A 12 -24.92 7.49 -17.86
N ILE A 13 -24.86 7.71 -19.18
CA ILE A 13 -23.85 7.08 -20.06
C ILE A 13 -22.44 7.54 -19.65
N ILE A 14 -22.23 8.84 -19.42
CA ILE A 14 -20.94 9.39 -18.99
C ILE A 14 -20.50 8.76 -17.65
N VAL A 15 -21.40 8.63 -16.69
CA VAL A 15 -21.12 7.99 -15.40
C VAL A 15 -20.75 6.52 -15.58
N LEU A 16 -21.48 5.78 -16.41
CA LEU A 16 -21.19 4.38 -16.71
C LEU A 16 -19.82 4.21 -17.37
N ILE A 17 -19.48 5.05 -18.35
CA ILE A 17 -18.15 5.06 -18.98
C ILE A 17 -17.07 5.34 -17.92
N GLY A 18 -17.27 6.34 -17.05
CA GLY A 18 -16.35 6.65 -15.95
C GLY A 18 -16.14 5.47 -15.01
N LEU A 19 -17.20 4.72 -14.68
CA LEU A 19 -17.10 3.53 -13.81
C LEU A 19 -16.35 2.38 -14.49
N VAL A 20 -16.59 2.14 -15.77
CA VAL A 20 -15.89 1.08 -16.52
C VAL A 20 -14.41 1.39 -16.68
N PHE A 21 -14.08 2.64 -17.02
CA PHE A 21 -12.69 3.05 -17.27
C PHE A 21 -11.98 3.61 -16.02
N ARG A 22 -12.60 3.53 -14.85
CA ARG A 22 -12.04 4.10 -13.59
C ARG A 22 -10.57 3.73 -13.36
N GLY A 23 -10.19 2.47 -13.64
CA GLY A 23 -8.81 2.00 -13.43
C GLY A 23 -7.81 2.64 -14.40
N SER A 24 -8.18 2.81 -15.67
CA SER A 24 -7.33 3.46 -16.67
C SER A 24 -7.22 4.96 -16.42
N VAL A 25 -8.32 5.60 -16.05
CA VAL A 25 -8.35 7.02 -15.69
C VAL A 25 -7.47 7.25 -14.46
N TYR A 26 -7.64 6.44 -13.41
CA TYR A 26 -6.85 6.52 -12.20
C TYR A 26 -5.34 6.44 -12.49
N ARG A 27 -4.89 5.46 -13.27
CA ARG A 27 -3.47 5.28 -13.63
C ARG A 27 -2.89 6.44 -14.42
N LYS A 28 -3.68 7.13 -15.26
CA LYS A 28 -3.23 8.26 -16.06
C LYS A 28 -3.26 9.59 -15.31
N VAL A 29 -4.21 9.72 -14.37
CA VAL A 29 -4.46 10.99 -13.65
C VAL A 29 -3.63 11.09 -12.37
N ILE A 30 -3.30 9.94 -11.76
CA ILE A 30 -2.53 9.91 -10.53
C ILE A 30 -1.08 9.57 -10.81
N THR A 31 -0.20 10.52 -10.58
CA THR A 31 1.25 10.31 -10.61
C THR A 31 1.78 10.26 -9.19
N TYR A 32 2.52 9.19 -8.89
CA TYR A 32 3.21 9.04 -7.63
C TYR A 32 4.65 9.55 -7.76
N LYS A 33 5.04 10.42 -6.84
CA LYS A 33 6.43 10.87 -6.70
C LYS A 33 6.94 10.49 -5.31
N SER A 34 7.94 9.61 -5.25
CA SER A 34 8.63 9.31 -3.99
C SER A 34 9.42 10.53 -3.53
N ILE A 35 9.24 10.92 -2.27
CA ILE A 35 9.96 12.01 -1.61
C ILE A 35 10.95 11.51 -0.56
N GLY A 36 11.06 10.20 -0.37
CA GLY A 36 12.04 9.59 0.52
C GLY A 36 11.66 8.20 0.99
N GLU A 37 12.64 7.49 1.48
CA GLU A 37 12.50 6.17 2.08
C GLU A 37 12.36 6.29 3.61
N ARG A 38 11.66 5.36 4.22
CA ARG A 38 11.68 5.14 5.66
C ARG A 38 12.70 4.07 6.00
N VAL A 39 13.01 3.97 7.29
CA VAL A 39 13.85 2.91 7.82
C VAL A 39 13.21 1.55 7.50
N SER A 40 14.05 0.55 7.24
CA SER A 40 13.59 -0.84 7.12
C SER A 40 13.09 -1.35 8.46
N TYR A 41 11.99 -2.11 8.42
CA TYR A 41 11.38 -2.71 9.61
C TYR A 41 11.54 -4.22 9.60
N SER A 42 11.76 -4.78 10.79
CA SER A 42 11.91 -6.23 10.98
C SER A 42 10.92 -6.75 12.01
N ALA A 43 10.47 -7.98 11.83
CA ALA A 43 9.68 -8.69 12.82
C ALA A 43 10.64 -9.30 13.87
N THR A 44 10.59 -8.79 15.10
CA THR A 44 11.41 -9.26 16.23
C THR A 44 10.56 -9.83 17.36
N ASN A 45 9.29 -9.41 17.45
CA ASN A 45 8.35 -9.90 18.44
C ASN A 45 7.94 -11.35 18.13
N LYS A 46 8.06 -12.25 19.10
CA LYS A 46 7.73 -13.68 18.95
C LYS A 46 6.29 -13.90 18.49
N ASN A 47 5.33 -13.12 18.98
CA ASN A 47 3.92 -13.22 18.57
C ASN A 47 3.73 -12.80 17.11
N LEU A 48 4.47 -11.78 16.65
CA LEU A 48 4.44 -11.35 15.26
C LEU A 48 5.04 -12.42 14.35
N ILE A 49 6.17 -12.98 14.72
CA ILE A 49 6.82 -14.06 13.97
C ILE A 49 5.88 -15.27 13.86
N LYS A 50 5.34 -15.73 14.98
CA LYS A 50 4.38 -16.81 15.01
C LYS A 50 3.18 -16.56 14.11
N TYR A 51 2.62 -15.33 14.18
CA TYR A 51 1.51 -14.92 13.34
C TYR A 51 1.84 -14.98 11.84
N ILE A 52 3.03 -14.50 11.45
CA ILE A 52 3.48 -14.56 10.05
C ILE A 52 3.59 -16.00 9.58
N GLU A 53 4.19 -16.89 10.39
CA GLU A 53 4.38 -18.30 10.05
C GLU A 53 3.07 -19.05 9.90
N GLU A 54 2.10 -18.82 10.78
CA GLU A 54 0.77 -19.44 10.73
C GLU A 54 -0.08 -18.97 9.54
N ASN A 55 0.13 -17.73 9.08
CA ASN A 55 -0.65 -17.11 8.01
C ASN A 55 0.04 -17.12 6.64
N THR A 56 1.21 -17.75 6.54
CA THR A 56 1.94 -17.87 5.29
C THR A 56 2.10 -19.32 4.88
N ILE A 57 1.88 -19.59 3.61
CA ILE A 57 2.00 -20.94 3.05
C ILE A 57 3.49 -21.31 2.99
N ASN A 58 3.86 -22.48 3.48
CA ASN A 58 5.21 -23.02 3.32
C ASN A 58 5.42 -23.44 1.85
N ALA A 59 5.87 -22.50 1.03
CA ALA A 59 6.23 -22.74 -0.36
C ALA A 59 7.74 -23.02 -0.46
N LYS A 60 8.13 -24.03 -1.23
CA LYS A 60 9.55 -24.25 -1.54
C LYS A 60 9.97 -23.22 -2.59
N GLY A 61 10.94 -22.34 -2.25
CA GLY A 61 11.52 -21.35 -3.15
C GLY A 61 10.50 -20.38 -3.78
N PRO A 62 9.72 -19.64 -2.99
CA PRO A 62 8.70 -18.74 -3.55
C PRO A 62 9.36 -17.63 -4.36
N LYS A 63 8.73 -17.27 -5.49
CA LYS A 63 9.07 -16.06 -6.22
C LYS A 63 8.70 -14.82 -5.39
N ILE A 64 9.31 -13.68 -5.72
CA ILE A 64 9.10 -12.43 -4.98
C ILE A 64 7.64 -11.98 -4.95
N GLU A 65 6.89 -12.18 -6.04
CA GLU A 65 5.47 -11.85 -6.11
C GLU A 65 4.68 -12.62 -5.05
N LYS A 66 5.05 -13.88 -4.80
CA LYS A 66 4.40 -14.71 -3.79
C LYS A 66 4.69 -14.22 -2.37
N ILE A 67 5.90 -13.70 -2.11
CA ILE A 67 6.25 -13.08 -0.83
C ILE A 67 5.42 -11.80 -0.61
N ILE A 68 5.26 -10.98 -1.65
CA ILE A 68 4.42 -9.79 -1.60
C ILE A 68 2.97 -10.17 -1.27
N ASP A 69 2.41 -11.15 -1.97
CA ASP A 69 1.03 -11.62 -1.74
C ASP A 69 0.83 -12.16 -0.31
N MET A 70 1.78 -12.95 0.18
CA MET A 70 1.75 -13.46 1.55
C MET A 70 1.82 -12.33 2.58
N GLY A 71 2.72 -11.35 2.37
CA GLY A 71 2.85 -10.19 3.23
C GLY A 71 1.59 -9.32 3.24
N LEU A 72 0.98 -9.07 2.06
CA LEU A 72 -0.29 -8.34 1.93
C LEU A 72 -1.43 -9.07 2.63
N SER A 73 -1.55 -10.38 2.40
CA SER A 73 -2.58 -11.20 3.01
C SER A 73 -2.47 -11.20 4.54
N ALA A 74 -1.28 -11.42 5.08
CA ALA A 74 -1.05 -11.39 6.52
C ALA A 74 -1.37 -10.01 7.11
N THR A 75 -0.97 -8.93 6.44
CA THR A 75 -1.25 -7.56 6.90
C THR A 75 -2.74 -7.26 6.92
N SER A 76 -3.45 -7.56 5.83
CA SER A 76 -4.88 -7.26 5.68
C SER A 76 -5.78 -8.07 6.61
N ARG A 77 -5.36 -9.29 6.96
CA ARG A 77 -6.13 -10.15 7.89
C ARG A 77 -6.03 -9.67 9.35
N LEU A 78 -4.89 -9.12 9.73
CA LEU A 78 -4.69 -8.70 11.13
C LEU A 78 -5.16 -7.28 11.39
N LEU A 79 -4.76 -6.34 10.53
CA LEU A 79 -4.90 -4.93 10.82
C LEU A 79 -6.26 -4.37 10.35
N ARG A 80 -6.89 -3.61 11.25
CA ARG A 80 -8.05 -2.77 10.94
C ARG A 80 -7.62 -1.32 10.78
N PHE A 81 -8.13 -0.66 9.74
CA PHE A 81 -7.78 0.73 9.48
C PHE A 81 -8.39 1.67 10.54
N THR A 82 -7.57 2.65 10.97
CA THR A 82 -8.01 3.78 11.76
C THR A 82 -7.34 5.05 11.26
N ALA A 83 -8.08 6.15 11.20
CA ALA A 83 -7.53 7.46 10.84
C ALA A 83 -6.83 8.16 12.02
N SER A 84 -7.05 7.69 13.24
CA SER A 84 -6.46 8.28 14.45
C SER A 84 -4.97 7.99 14.57
N LYS A 85 -4.29 8.79 15.40
CA LYS A 85 -2.89 8.58 15.73
C LYS A 85 -2.73 7.20 16.39
N ASN A 86 -1.82 6.40 15.86
CA ASN A 86 -1.59 5.04 16.33
C ASN A 86 -0.10 4.70 16.25
N HIS A 87 0.28 3.56 16.83
CA HIS A 87 1.63 3.03 16.71
C HIS A 87 1.97 2.75 15.25
N ILE A 88 3.23 3.00 14.90
CA ILE A 88 3.78 2.69 13.57
C ILE A 88 4.78 1.53 13.63
N GLU A 89 5.13 1.09 14.84
CA GLU A 89 6.09 0.01 15.10
C GLU A 89 5.41 -1.35 14.88
N PRO A 90 5.87 -2.18 13.91
CA PRO A 90 5.23 -3.46 13.57
C PRO A 90 5.09 -4.39 14.76
N ASN A 91 6.11 -4.43 15.62
CA ASN A 91 6.15 -5.31 16.78
C ASN A 91 5.13 -4.93 17.89
N LYS A 92 4.60 -3.72 17.85
CA LYS A 92 3.50 -3.26 18.72
C LYS A 92 2.14 -3.46 18.06
N LEU A 93 2.07 -3.35 16.72
CA LEU A 93 0.83 -3.48 15.97
C LEU A 93 0.22 -4.87 16.07
N ILE A 94 1.00 -5.92 16.32
CA ILE A 94 0.49 -7.27 16.56
C ILE A 94 -0.50 -7.33 17.72
N ASN A 95 -0.33 -6.48 18.73
CA ASN A 95 -1.19 -6.43 19.91
C ASN A 95 -2.38 -5.49 19.70
N THR A 96 -2.17 -4.32 19.09
CA THR A 96 -3.22 -3.30 18.93
C THR A 96 -4.19 -3.64 17.78
N LYS A 97 -3.72 -4.37 16.78
CA LYS A 97 -4.48 -4.79 15.58
C LYS A 97 -5.15 -3.66 14.82
N THR A 98 -4.80 -2.41 15.11
CA THR A 98 -5.29 -1.22 14.43
C THR A 98 -4.14 -0.37 13.93
N ALA A 99 -4.25 0.15 12.72
CA ALA A 99 -3.20 0.96 12.12
C ALA A 99 -3.77 2.01 11.16
N ASN A 100 -3.06 3.11 11.04
CA ASN A 100 -3.22 4.06 9.94
C ASN A 100 -2.40 3.60 8.72
N CYS A 101 -2.41 4.37 7.64
CA CYS A 101 -1.67 4.02 6.41
C CYS A 101 -0.17 3.81 6.65
N ILE A 102 0.45 4.54 7.61
CA ILE A 102 1.86 4.35 7.94
C ILE A 102 2.08 3.01 8.63
N GLY A 103 1.25 2.68 9.63
CA GLY A 103 1.32 1.42 10.34
C GLY A 103 1.10 0.21 9.39
N TYR A 104 0.18 0.31 8.44
CA TYR A 104 0.01 -0.71 7.40
C TYR A 104 1.30 -0.91 6.60
N ALA A 105 1.92 0.19 6.14
CA ALA A 105 3.13 0.13 5.35
C ALA A 105 4.32 -0.48 6.12
N THR A 106 4.49 -0.10 7.38
CA THR A 106 5.59 -0.62 8.21
C THR A 106 5.37 -2.08 8.59
N PHE A 107 4.15 -2.48 8.89
CA PHE A 107 3.79 -3.86 9.23
C PHE A 107 3.98 -4.79 8.03
N PHE A 108 3.51 -4.37 6.85
CA PHE A 108 3.72 -5.10 5.61
C PHE A 108 5.21 -5.25 5.28
N SER A 109 6.00 -4.17 5.42
CA SER A 109 7.45 -4.21 5.21
C SER A 109 8.12 -5.22 6.15
N ALA A 110 7.74 -5.24 7.43
CA ALA A 110 8.29 -6.20 8.39
C ALA A 110 7.93 -7.66 8.05
N ASN A 111 6.68 -7.90 7.61
CA ASN A 111 6.26 -9.23 7.16
C ASN A 111 7.07 -9.69 5.95
N CYS A 112 7.23 -8.81 4.94
CA CYS A 112 8.02 -9.15 3.76
C CYS A 112 9.49 -9.41 4.11
N ASN A 113 10.11 -8.56 4.92
CA ASN A 113 11.51 -8.74 5.31
C ASN A 113 11.74 -10.03 6.11
N TYR A 114 10.79 -10.41 6.96
CA TYR A 114 10.85 -11.70 7.65
C TYR A 114 10.80 -12.87 6.66
N LEU A 115 9.88 -12.81 5.69
CA LEU A 115 9.74 -13.86 4.68
C LEU A 115 10.94 -13.90 3.74
N LEU A 116 11.47 -12.76 3.32
CA LEU A 116 12.70 -12.68 2.53
C LEU A 116 13.85 -13.39 3.24
N LYS A 117 14.04 -13.14 4.53
CA LYS A 117 15.05 -13.81 5.34
C LYS A 117 14.78 -15.32 5.47
N LYS A 118 13.54 -15.70 5.74
CA LYS A 118 13.14 -17.13 5.86
C LYS A 118 13.47 -17.92 4.60
N TYR A 119 13.34 -17.30 3.43
CA TYR A 119 13.60 -17.95 2.13
C TYR A 119 14.97 -17.62 1.52
N ALA A 120 15.88 -17.03 2.29
CA ALA A 120 17.24 -16.65 1.87
C ALA A 120 17.27 -15.72 0.63
N LEU A 121 16.30 -14.82 0.53
CA LEU A 121 16.20 -13.81 -0.53
C LEU A 121 16.59 -12.41 -0.07
N ASP A 122 16.93 -12.25 1.20
CA ASP A 122 17.29 -10.97 1.83
C ASP A 122 18.61 -10.38 1.32
N ASN A 123 19.47 -11.18 0.71
CA ASN A 123 20.67 -10.69 0.02
C ASN A 123 20.34 -9.86 -1.23
N ASN A 124 19.26 -10.20 -1.93
CA ASN A 124 18.89 -9.56 -3.20
C ASN A 124 17.74 -8.55 -3.03
N TRP A 125 16.93 -8.72 -1.98
CA TRP A 125 15.67 -7.99 -1.85
C TRP A 125 15.47 -7.44 -0.44
N ILE A 126 14.95 -6.22 -0.35
CA ILE A 126 14.58 -5.60 0.91
C ILE A 126 13.27 -4.82 0.74
N ALA A 127 12.36 -4.98 1.69
CA ALA A 127 11.13 -4.21 1.73
C ALA A 127 11.31 -2.96 2.58
N LYS A 128 11.10 -1.77 1.98
CA LYS A 128 11.15 -0.48 2.67
C LYS A 128 9.90 0.33 2.40
N PRO A 129 9.24 0.91 3.42
CA PRO A 129 8.15 1.84 3.19
C PRO A 129 8.67 3.15 2.62
N HIS A 130 7.98 3.69 1.62
CA HIS A 130 8.29 4.98 1.03
C HIS A 130 7.30 6.06 1.46
N LYS A 131 7.78 7.29 1.54
CA LYS A 131 6.94 8.49 1.58
C LYS A 131 6.70 8.94 0.15
N GLY A 132 5.48 9.31 -0.18
CA GLY A 132 5.16 9.79 -1.50
C GLY A 132 4.10 10.88 -1.49
N ASN A 133 4.16 11.73 -2.50
CA ASN A 133 3.12 12.69 -2.81
C ASN A 133 2.33 12.18 -4.02
N PHE A 134 1.00 12.29 -3.92
CA PHE A 134 0.13 12.11 -5.06
C PHE A 134 -0.07 13.43 -5.77
N ILE A 135 0.19 13.45 -7.06
CA ILE A 135 -0.11 14.58 -7.92
C ILE A 135 -1.36 14.20 -8.70
N TYR A 136 -2.47 14.91 -8.43
CA TYR A 136 -3.71 14.76 -9.19
C TYR A 136 -3.70 15.76 -10.34
N LEU A 137 -3.76 15.29 -11.56
CA LEU A 137 -3.82 16.15 -12.75
C LEU A 137 -5.08 17.05 -12.73
N VAL A 138 -6.14 16.58 -12.09
CA VAL A 138 -7.41 17.32 -11.99
C VAL A 138 -7.31 18.59 -11.12
N LEU A 139 -6.32 18.68 -10.22
CA LEU A 139 -6.15 19.87 -9.37
C LEU A 139 -5.61 21.10 -10.12
N ILE A 140 -5.22 20.96 -11.40
CA ILE A 140 -4.82 22.11 -12.22
C ILE A 140 -6.03 22.98 -12.60
N PHE A 141 -7.24 22.44 -12.58
CA PHE A 141 -8.46 23.17 -12.95
C PHE A 141 -9.30 23.65 -11.77
N ILE A 142 -9.07 23.15 -10.56
CA ILE A 142 -9.82 23.58 -9.37
C ILE A 142 -8.80 23.93 -8.29
N ASN A 143 -8.60 25.22 -8.08
CA ASN A 143 -7.73 25.80 -7.04
C ASN A 143 -8.33 25.53 -5.64
N ILE A 144 -8.36 24.27 -5.21
CA ILE A 144 -8.70 23.85 -3.85
C ILE A 144 -7.41 23.45 -3.15
N SER A 145 -6.57 24.46 -2.88
CA SER A 145 -5.21 24.22 -2.41
C SER A 145 -5.03 24.14 -0.88
N ASN A 146 -6.05 24.09 -0.05
CA ASN A 146 -5.88 24.22 1.40
C ASN A 146 -6.50 23.11 2.26
N GLN A 147 -6.27 21.85 1.90
CA GLN A 147 -6.53 20.75 2.81
C GLN A 147 -5.22 20.00 3.14
N PRO A 148 -4.62 20.20 4.33
CA PRO A 148 -3.38 19.52 4.73
C PRO A 148 -3.53 18.00 4.87
N PHE A 149 -4.75 17.49 4.85
CA PHE A 149 -5.07 16.07 5.05
C PHE A 149 -4.69 15.18 3.87
N LEU A 150 -4.60 15.70 2.65
CA LEU A 150 -4.31 14.93 1.43
C LEU A 150 -2.81 14.87 1.07
N LYS A 151 -1.93 15.56 1.80
CA LYS A 151 -0.50 15.66 1.45
C LYS A 151 0.34 14.44 1.84
N THR A 152 -0.15 13.53 2.65
CA THR A 152 0.68 12.44 3.15
C THR A 152 -0.03 11.09 3.11
N MET A 153 -0.49 10.68 1.95
CA MET A 153 -0.81 9.28 1.77
C MET A 153 0.51 8.54 1.53
N ILE A 154 0.86 7.68 2.49
CA ILE A 154 2.03 6.80 2.35
C ILE A 154 1.61 5.70 1.40
N LEU A 155 2.06 5.79 0.18
CA LEU A 155 1.93 4.71 -0.76
C LEU A 155 2.95 3.64 -0.39
N LEU A 156 2.45 2.43 -0.28
CA LEU A 156 3.24 1.22 -0.16
C LEU A 156 3.91 0.93 -1.49
N LEU A 157 4.88 1.73 -1.90
CA LEU A 157 5.80 1.35 -2.94
C LEU A 157 6.96 0.64 -2.26
N LEU A 158 6.88 -0.68 -2.28
CA LEU A 158 8.06 -1.49 -2.13
C LEU A 158 8.96 -1.20 -3.32
N LYS A 159 9.98 -0.40 -3.10
CA LYS A 159 11.14 -0.45 -3.97
C LYS A 159 11.92 -1.68 -3.53
N ILE A 160 11.67 -2.75 -4.23
CA ILE A 160 12.49 -3.94 -4.13
C ILE A 160 13.77 -3.55 -4.86
N LYS A 161 14.80 -3.28 -4.10
CA LYS A 161 16.12 -2.98 -4.65
C LYS A 161 16.75 -4.30 -4.99
N GLU A 162 16.83 -4.61 -6.28
CA GLU A 162 17.79 -5.58 -6.76
C GLU A 162 19.18 -5.04 -6.38
N GLN A 163 19.88 -5.74 -5.51
CA GLN A 163 21.26 -5.38 -5.22
C GLN A 163 22.04 -5.71 -6.49
N GLU A 164 22.47 -4.67 -7.20
CA GLU A 164 23.47 -4.81 -8.24
C GLU A 164 24.68 -5.52 -7.62
N LYS A 165 25.01 -6.66 -8.20
CA LYS A 165 26.27 -7.34 -7.93
C LYS A 165 27.38 -6.40 -8.38
N PHE A 166 28.16 -5.89 -7.42
CA PHE A 166 29.54 -5.48 -7.67
C PHE A 166 30.42 -6.70 -7.73
#